data_c7e97c8bf24974ee673afd07297ab4d3
#
_entry.id   c7e97c8bf24974ee673afd07297ab4d3
#
_cell.length_a   1.000
_cell.length_b   1.000
_cell.length_c   1.000
_cell.angle_alpha   90.00
_cell.angle_beta   90.00
_cell.angle_gamma   90.00
#
_symmetry.space_group_name_H-M   'P 1'
#
loop_
_entity.id
_entity.type
_entity.pdbx_description
1 polymer ?
#
loop_
_entity_poly.entity_id
_entity_poly.type
_entity_poly.pdbx_seq_one_letter_code
_entity_poly.pdbx_strand_id
1 'polypeptide(L)'
;MKITTFGRKTGYGHGLWSLAFVGMALLAGCGGGGGDTEVSSPSDFEPPAEPVNIGGDAELYDPDRLINVSVTMSPADFSQLKSEARTLASTDRECVPEFDYTEFAASVTIDGDRMDRVIVRKKGYMGSLSPSIPSLKLDFDDLWPGRTYQNMTRMTLNNNRQDPSNARQCLAYDQFRQAGIAAPKCNYARVSVNGQDLGVFTNVEPIKKPFLARAFGDDDGNQYEAQTADFGTWLSQRFEKKTNEKENDRTDLQAVTDALALPDEQMVNVLPQLVDVDEFIRFWAVETLLGAWDSATGNANNFHIYRDPGDGLFHFIPWGADTAFRGAHPLKPLTGVLYRNFSLADRLFNIPEYRARYEVELEDLLATQWDEAGLLAEVERIRELTGTSADAAASLKTFISGRGEAGDGDYRPARRAVIEQAIAEETPTGEVYRLADTEPDCGAPATTSLTGSIKSEGGADTGAFRFTLPGGQSVNASLTFAAFEVDSLVYSVDRESKPAVISLLLIGADVNDNFTPYVLQLFIEASDYVPGTHQFHGFATNALLFEVDESQPGDVRTLALGAEGSIAITRVGTGASEGDVELTLDATLEYDSGIQ
;
A
#
# COMPACT_ATOMS: atom_id res chain seq x y z
N MET A 1 -38.73 -7.12 -28.67
CA MET A 1 -40.02 -6.84 -28.03
C MET A 1 -39.83 -5.59 -27.17
N LYS A 2 -40.50 -4.51 -27.53
CA LYS A 2 -40.38 -3.20 -26.89
C LYS A 2 -41.08 -3.19 -25.53
N ILE A 3 -40.53 -2.54 -24.54
CA ILE A 3 -41.24 -1.85 -23.44
C ILE A 3 -40.23 -0.86 -22.85
N THR A 4 -40.28 0.37 -23.13
CA THR A 4 -41.05 1.53 -22.67
C THR A 4 -40.58 2.11 -21.33
N THR A 5 -39.95 3.25 -21.46
CA THR A 5 -39.62 4.31 -20.49
C THR A 5 -40.80 4.73 -19.59
N PHE A 6 -40.51 5.05 -18.32
CA PHE A 6 -41.27 6.07 -17.58
C PHE A 6 -40.33 6.90 -16.69
N GLY A 7 -40.18 8.13 -17.09
CA GLY A 7 -39.61 9.16 -16.23
C GLY A 7 -40.68 9.85 -15.41
N ARG A 8 -40.33 10.40 -14.28
CA ARG A 8 -40.96 11.64 -13.77
C ARG A 8 -40.09 12.38 -12.75
N LYS A 9 -39.99 13.64 -13.05
CA LYS A 9 -39.42 14.79 -12.33
C LYS A 9 -40.25 15.22 -11.12
N THR A 10 -39.64 16.13 -10.38
CA THR A 10 -40.10 17.22 -9.50
C THR A 10 -40.04 16.86 -8.02
N GLY A 11 -39.63 17.73 -7.10
CA GLY A 11 -39.23 19.12 -7.12
C GLY A 11 -39.11 19.64 -5.68
N TYR A 12 -38.37 20.68 -5.53
CA TYR A 12 -38.19 21.64 -4.43
C TYR A 12 -38.99 21.53 -3.12
N GLY A 13 -38.27 21.82 -2.00
CA GLY A 13 -38.89 22.20 -0.74
C GLY A 13 -37.90 22.63 0.34
N HIS A 14 -37.57 23.92 0.38
CA HIS A 14 -36.89 24.58 1.50
C HIS A 14 -37.73 24.48 2.78
N GLY A 15 -37.10 24.28 3.93
CA GLY A 15 -37.73 24.42 5.23
C GLY A 15 -36.74 24.65 6.35
N LEU A 16 -36.42 25.92 6.60
CA LEU A 16 -35.78 26.36 7.86
C LEU A 16 -36.67 26.03 9.04
N TRP A 17 -36.10 25.46 10.09
CA TRP A 17 -36.62 25.56 11.45
C TRP A 17 -35.46 25.79 12.42
N SER A 18 -35.40 27.04 12.88
CA SER A 18 -34.68 27.43 14.10
C SER A 18 -35.56 27.08 15.29
N LEU A 19 -35.04 26.49 16.32
CA LEU A 19 -35.63 26.54 17.65
C LEU A 19 -34.58 26.64 18.75
N ALA A 20 -34.89 27.60 19.61
CA ALA A 20 -34.04 28.18 20.61
C ALA A 20 -33.90 27.35 21.89
N PHE A 21 -32.82 27.62 22.56
CA PHE A 21 -32.45 27.43 23.97
C PHE A 21 -33.59 27.48 24.99
N VAL A 22 -33.51 26.59 26.00
CA VAL A 22 -33.76 26.91 27.41
C VAL A 22 -32.73 26.18 28.27
N GLY A 23 -31.94 26.95 28.98
CA GLY A 23 -31.00 26.44 29.99
C GLY A 23 -31.70 26.15 31.33
N MET A 24 -31.08 25.27 32.11
CA MET A 24 -31.33 25.20 33.55
C MET A 24 -30.05 24.78 34.28
N ALA A 25 -29.50 25.73 35.00
CA ALA A 25 -28.40 25.51 35.94
C ALA A 25 -28.94 24.95 37.26
N LEU A 26 -28.26 24.00 37.86
CA LEU A 26 -28.35 23.71 39.31
C LEU A 26 -26.97 23.36 39.86
N LEU A 27 -26.57 24.18 40.78
CA LEU A 27 -25.36 24.11 41.64
C LEU A 27 -25.58 23.15 42.80
N ALA A 28 -24.57 22.37 43.15
CA ALA A 28 -24.10 21.99 44.52
C ALA A 28 -23.01 20.93 44.30
N GLY A 29 -21.78 21.00 44.77
CA GLY A 29 -21.16 21.55 45.92
C GLY A 29 -20.48 20.45 46.78
N CYS A 30 -19.09 20.56 47.01
CA CYS A 30 -18.24 19.79 47.92
C CYS A 30 -17.53 18.58 47.30
N GLY A 31 -16.22 18.52 47.07
CA GLY A 31 -15.11 18.84 47.96
C GLY A 31 -14.25 17.58 48.14
N GLY A 32 -13.01 17.52 47.60
CA GLY A 32 -12.05 16.45 47.88
C GLY A 32 -10.86 16.53 46.90
N GLY A 33 -9.71 16.98 47.40
CA GLY A 33 -8.53 17.28 46.61
C GLY A 33 -7.84 16.03 46.05
N GLY A 34 -7.44 16.11 44.82
CA GLY A 34 -6.46 15.28 44.12
C GLY A 34 -5.93 16.13 42.99
N GLY A 35 -4.61 16.25 42.88
CA GLY A 35 -3.99 17.14 41.92
C GLY A 35 -4.23 16.68 40.49
N ASP A 36 -5.19 17.29 39.88
CA ASP A 36 -5.43 17.18 38.43
C ASP A 36 -4.49 18.14 37.72
N THR A 37 -3.56 17.59 36.93
CA THR A 37 -2.94 18.35 35.87
C THR A 37 -4.05 18.64 34.87
N GLU A 38 -4.65 19.81 34.92
CA GLU A 38 -5.58 20.30 33.93
C GLU A 38 -4.91 20.26 32.54
N VAL A 39 -5.41 19.39 31.71
CA VAL A 39 -5.24 19.50 30.25
C VAL A 39 -6.08 20.72 29.87
N SER A 40 -5.43 21.83 29.59
CA SER A 40 -6.09 23.07 29.13
C SER A 40 -6.98 22.79 27.94
N SER A 41 -8.21 23.30 28.00
CA SER A 41 -9.17 23.23 26.89
C SER A 41 -8.58 23.81 25.60
N PRO A 42 -8.95 23.31 24.43
CA PRO A 42 -8.40 23.79 23.13
C PRO A 42 -8.65 25.27 22.81
N SER A 43 -9.52 25.95 23.56
CA SER A 43 -10.01 27.30 23.25
C SER A 43 -9.06 28.46 23.57
N ASP A 44 -7.97 28.26 24.30
CA ASP A 44 -7.13 29.37 24.80
C ASP A 44 -5.73 29.42 24.17
N PHE A 45 -5.48 28.60 23.13
CA PHE A 45 -4.21 28.62 22.43
C PHE A 45 -4.23 29.59 21.25
N GLU A 46 -3.49 30.68 21.36
CA GLU A 46 -3.18 31.56 20.22
C GLU A 46 -1.79 31.14 19.69
N PRO A 47 -1.72 30.65 18.44
CA PRO A 47 -0.42 30.29 17.84
C PRO A 47 0.48 31.53 17.77
N PRO A 48 1.81 31.38 17.85
CA PRO A 48 2.72 32.51 17.71
C PRO A 48 2.53 33.19 16.34
N ALA A 49 2.72 34.50 16.30
CA ALA A 49 2.53 35.31 15.09
C ALA A 49 3.57 35.01 13.99
N GLU A 50 4.67 34.38 14.32
CA GLU A 50 5.75 34.05 13.41
C GLU A 50 5.89 32.53 13.25
N PRO A 51 6.22 32.02 12.05
CA PRO A 51 6.54 30.61 11.83
C PRO A 51 7.66 30.14 12.75
N VAL A 52 7.54 28.91 13.26
CA VAL A 52 8.51 28.31 14.17
C VAL A 52 9.11 27.06 13.54
N ASN A 53 10.43 27.08 13.31
CA ASN A 53 11.18 25.89 12.88
C ASN A 53 11.92 25.29 14.09
N ILE A 54 11.56 24.07 14.47
CA ILE A 54 12.17 23.32 15.56
C ILE A 54 13.26 22.41 14.97
N GLY A 55 14.34 22.16 15.74
CA GLY A 55 15.49 21.36 15.29
C GLY A 55 16.43 22.07 14.33
N GLY A 56 16.19 23.38 14.07
CA GLY A 56 17.04 24.20 13.19
C GLY A 56 17.01 23.77 11.74
N ASP A 57 18.13 24.00 11.04
CA ASP A 57 18.27 23.71 9.60
C ASP A 57 19.01 22.39 9.31
N ALA A 58 19.07 21.48 10.30
CA ALA A 58 19.64 20.16 10.10
C ALA A 58 18.84 19.37 9.05
N GLU A 59 19.52 18.44 8.38
CA GLU A 59 18.86 17.61 7.39
C GLU A 59 18.12 16.44 8.06
N LEU A 60 16.78 16.47 8.05
CA LEU A 60 15.94 15.43 8.63
C LEU A 60 16.17 14.06 7.97
N TYR A 61 16.48 14.05 6.67
CA TYR A 61 16.63 12.85 5.85
C TYR A 61 18.09 12.48 5.56
N ASP A 62 19.01 12.78 6.50
CA ASP A 62 20.38 12.31 6.41
C ASP A 62 20.39 10.77 6.41
N PRO A 63 20.89 10.09 5.35
CA PRO A 63 20.83 8.64 5.22
C PRO A 63 21.68 7.89 6.25
N ASP A 64 22.66 8.57 6.87
CA ASP A 64 23.57 7.99 7.86
C ASP A 64 23.01 8.08 9.29
N ARG A 65 21.81 8.65 9.46
CA ARG A 65 21.18 8.83 10.76
C ARG A 65 20.02 7.85 11.00
N LEU A 66 20.04 7.22 12.17
CA LEU A 66 18.88 6.60 12.78
C LEU A 66 18.33 7.56 13.83
N ILE A 67 17.26 8.29 13.51
CA ILE A 67 16.65 9.26 14.42
C ILE A 67 15.76 8.55 15.45
N ASN A 68 15.57 9.17 16.63
CA ASN A 68 14.68 8.65 17.66
C ASN A 68 13.39 9.46 17.68
N VAL A 69 12.25 8.79 17.51
CA VAL A 69 10.92 9.40 17.56
C VAL A 69 10.12 8.78 18.69
N SER A 70 9.77 9.60 19.69
CA SER A 70 8.94 9.19 20.81
C SER A 70 7.61 9.94 20.79
N VAL A 71 6.51 9.20 20.72
CA VAL A 71 5.15 9.73 20.76
C VAL A 71 4.55 9.47 22.13
N THR A 72 3.94 10.49 22.72
CA THR A 72 3.18 10.38 23.98
C THR A 72 1.73 10.83 23.71
N MET A 73 0.79 9.93 23.90
CA MET A 73 -0.65 10.16 23.68
C MET A 73 -1.47 9.38 24.71
N SER A 74 -2.80 9.60 24.76
CA SER A 74 -3.61 8.83 25.70
C SER A 74 -3.56 7.33 25.36
N PRO A 75 -3.56 6.42 26.35
CA PRO A 75 -3.58 4.98 26.09
C PRO A 75 -4.84 4.53 25.30
N ALA A 76 -5.98 5.20 25.49
CA ALA A 76 -7.21 4.92 24.77
C ALA A 76 -7.08 5.29 23.28
N ASP A 77 -6.53 6.50 23.00
CA ASP A 77 -6.30 6.96 21.62
C ASP A 77 -5.30 6.04 20.90
N PHE A 78 -4.23 5.63 21.58
CA PHE A 78 -3.28 4.69 20.99
C PHE A 78 -3.92 3.31 20.70
N SER A 79 -4.79 2.84 21.58
CA SER A 79 -5.53 1.60 21.37
C SER A 79 -6.46 1.72 20.16
N GLN A 80 -7.19 2.83 20.02
CA GLN A 80 -8.03 3.13 18.88
C GLN A 80 -7.20 3.22 17.60
N LEU A 81 -6.13 4.01 17.59
CA LEU A 81 -5.22 4.15 16.43
C LEU A 81 -4.75 2.78 15.94
N LYS A 82 -4.36 1.88 16.84
CA LYS A 82 -3.93 0.53 16.48
C LYS A 82 -5.05 -0.30 15.86
N SER A 83 -6.27 -0.21 16.39
CA SER A 83 -7.41 -1.02 15.94
C SER A 83 -8.02 -0.57 14.62
N GLU A 84 -7.77 0.68 14.20
CA GLU A 84 -8.28 1.18 12.92
C GLU A 84 -7.68 0.41 11.75
N ALA A 85 -8.52 -0.01 10.81
CA ALA A 85 -8.12 -0.67 9.58
C ALA A 85 -9.02 -0.25 8.43
N ARG A 86 -8.46 -0.13 7.25
CA ARG A 86 -9.24 -0.05 6.02
C ARG A 86 -9.83 -1.43 5.72
N THR A 87 -11.10 -1.46 5.37
CA THR A 87 -11.76 -2.63 4.78
C THR A 87 -11.62 -2.58 3.26
N LEU A 88 -11.95 -3.67 2.57
CA LEU A 88 -12.00 -3.64 1.11
C LEU A 88 -13.04 -2.67 0.59
N ALA A 89 -14.22 -2.63 1.20
CA ALA A 89 -15.24 -1.65 0.86
C ALA A 89 -14.70 -0.21 0.93
N SER A 90 -13.83 0.10 1.90
CA SER A 90 -13.19 1.42 2.01
C SER A 90 -12.06 1.65 1.00
N THR A 91 -11.78 0.70 0.12
CA THR A 91 -10.81 0.86 -0.98
C THR A 91 -11.47 1.38 -2.25
N ASP A 92 -12.79 1.20 -2.38
CA ASP A 92 -13.55 1.70 -3.51
C ASP A 92 -14.11 3.08 -3.17
N ARG A 93 -13.31 4.11 -3.47
CA ARG A 93 -13.58 5.51 -3.11
C ARG A 93 -14.83 6.08 -3.78
N GLU A 94 -15.22 5.51 -4.90
CA GLU A 94 -16.39 5.98 -5.65
C GLU A 94 -17.69 5.48 -5.05
N CYS A 95 -17.62 4.35 -4.35
CA CYS A 95 -18.81 3.68 -3.81
C CYS A 95 -19.05 3.92 -2.33
N VAL A 96 -18.03 4.31 -1.58
CA VAL A 96 -18.10 4.57 -0.13
C VAL A 96 -17.52 5.93 0.21
N PRO A 97 -17.97 6.56 1.29
CA PRO A 97 -17.33 7.77 1.79
C PRO A 97 -15.82 7.56 1.94
N GLU A 98 -15.04 8.58 1.61
CA GLU A 98 -13.60 8.57 1.77
C GLU A 98 -13.22 8.09 3.18
N PHE A 99 -12.33 7.11 3.25
CA PHE A 99 -11.87 6.59 4.52
C PHE A 99 -10.71 7.43 5.05
N ASP A 100 -10.95 8.11 6.15
CA ASP A 100 -9.93 8.83 6.88
C ASP A 100 -9.61 8.13 8.20
N TYR A 101 -8.32 7.95 8.47
CA TYR A 101 -7.86 7.54 9.80
C TYR A 101 -8.09 8.66 10.81
N THR A 102 -8.55 8.31 12.01
CA THR A 102 -8.73 9.27 13.11
C THR A 102 -7.42 9.99 13.43
N GLU A 103 -7.52 11.29 13.62
CA GLU A 103 -6.43 12.17 14.03
C GLU A 103 -6.44 12.37 15.55
N PHE A 104 -5.29 12.15 16.17
CA PHE A 104 -5.12 12.25 17.61
C PHE A 104 -4.09 13.31 17.96
N ALA A 105 -4.37 14.13 18.96
CA ALA A 105 -3.39 15.07 19.49
C ALA A 105 -2.38 14.34 20.40
N ALA A 106 -1.10 14.60 20.18
CA ALA A 106 -0.01 13.98 20.93
C ALA A 106 1.13 14.96 21.23
N SER A 107 2.04 14.57 22.12
CA SER A 107 3.37 15.15 22.24
C SER A 107 4.36 14.25 21.51
N VAL A 108 5.25 14.84 20.72
CA VAL A 108 6.28 14.11 19.96
C VAL A 108 7.65 14.67 20.36
N THR A 109 8.61 13.77 20.59
CA THR A 109 10.01 14.13 20.80
C THR A 109 10.84 13.48 19.71
N ILE A 110 11.62 14.28 18.96
CA ILE A 110 12.51 13.83 17.89
C ILE A 110 13.93 14.22 18.29
N ASP A 111 14.82 13.24 18.50
CA ASP A 111 16.21 13.41 18.92
C ASP A 111 16.40 14.38 20.14
N GLY A 112 15.42 14.44 21.03
CA GLY A 112 15.42 15.29 22.21
C GLY A 112 14.58 16.57 22.07
N ASP A 113 14.25 17.00 20.88
CA ASP A 113 13.40 18.16 20.61
C ASP A 113 11.93 17.80 20.81
N ARG A 114 11.31 18.35 21.86
CA ARG A 114 9.91 18.08 22.20
C ARG A 114 8.97 19.06 21.52
N MET A 115 7.92 18.54 20.95
CA MET A 115 6.79 19.27 20.38
C MET A 115 5.48 18.75 20.99
N ASP A 116 4.74 19.62 21.63
CA ASP A 116 3.36 19.34 22.07
C ASP A 116 2.38 19.71 20.93
N ARG A 117 1.16 19.20 20.99
CA ARG A 117 0.09 19.50 20.00
C ARG A 117 0.50 19.12 18.57
N VAL A 118 0.98 17.92 18.38
CA VAL A 118 1.22 17.29 17.08
C VAL A 118 0.04 16.37 16.77
N ILE A 119 -0.49 16.44 15.57
CA ILE A 119 -1.44 15.42 15.11
C ILE A 119 -0.68 14.16 14.78
N VAL A 120 -1.18 13.05 15.28
CA VAL A 120 -0.70 11.70 14.97
C VAL A 120 -1.87 10.88 14.45
N ARG A 121 -1.71 10.25 13.29
CA ARG A 121 -2.68 9.32 12.75
C ARG A 121 -2.01 8.07 12.18
N LYS A 122 -2.76 6.98 12.15
CA LYS A 122 -2.35 5.78 11.43
C LYS A 122 -2.26 6.06 9.93
N LYS A 123 -1.43 5.34 9.24
CA LYS A 123 -1.42 5.26 7.78
C LYS A 123 -1.28 3.79 7.36
N GLY A 124 -1.51 3.56 6.09
CA GLY A 124 -1.33 2.27 5.46
C GLY A 124 -2.57 1.84 4.71
N TYR A 125 -2.31 0.96 3.78
CA TYR A 125 -3.28 0.27 2.98
C TYR A 125 -3.09 -1.23 3.21
N MET A 126 -3.61 -2.09 2.41
CA MET A 126 -3.64 -3.54 2.59
C MET A 126 -2.38 -4.14 3.24
N GLY A 127 -1.22 -4.06 2.58
CA GLY A 127 0.00 -4.77 3.00
C GLY A 127 0.73 -4.17 4.19
N SER A 128 0.60 -2.88 4.42
CA SER A 128 1.29 -2.16 5.51
C SER A 128 0.47 -2.05 6.80
N LEU A 129 -0.78 -2.54 6.83
CA LEU A 129 -1.61 -2.53 8.03
C LEU A 129 -1.08 -3.50 9.08
N SER A 130 -0.95 -3.03 10.32
CA SER A 130 -0.62 -3.83 11.48
C SER A 130 -1.30 -3.28 12.73
N PRO A 131 -1.91 -4.14 13.57
CA PRO A 131 -2.45 -3.74 14.86
C PRO A 131 -1.37 -3.62 15.93
N SER A 132 -0.19 -4.21 15.72
CA SER A 132 0.91 -4.21 16.69
C SER A 132 1.91 -3.08 16.45
N ILE A 133 2.27 -2.82 15.20
CA ILE A 133 3.24 -1.82 14.76
C ILE A 133 2.65 -0.93 13.65
N PRO A 134 1.70 -0.02 13.96
CA PRO A 134 1.06 0.83 12.97
C PRO A 134 2.06 1.80 12.31
N SER A 135 1.97 1.97 10.99
CA SER A 135 2.63 3.09 10.33
C SER A 135 1.98 4.40 10.72
N LEU A 136 2.76 5.48 10.86
CA LEU A 136 2.30 6.75 11.41
C LEU A 136 2.52 7.91 10.43
N LYS A 137 1.60 8.87 10.45
CA LYS A 137 1.80 10.23 9.94
C LYS A 137 1.76 11.19 11.12
N LEU A 138 2.75 12.08 11.17
CA LEU A 138 2.83 13.18 12.14
C LEU A 138 2.59 14.48 11.36
N ASP A 139 1.74 15.37 11.89
CA ASP A 139 1.50 16.69 11.36
C ASP A 139 1.87 17.72 12.42
N PHE A 140 2.87 18.53 12.12
CA PHE A 140 3.40 19.54 13.04
C PHE A 140 2.66 20.87 12.96
N ASP A 141 1.98 21.10 11.83
CA ASP A 141 1.41 22.38 11.42
C ASP A 141 -0.09 22.50 11.74
N ASP A 142 -0.83 21.40 11.76
CA ASP A 142 -2.29 21.42 11.90
C ASP A 142 -2.79 22.10 13.19
N LEU A 143 -2.34 21.61 14.37
CA LEU A 143 -2.70 22.21 15.67
C LEU A 143 -1.82 23.40 16.07
N TRP A 144 -0.85 23.73 15.24
CA TRP A 144 0.07 24.85 15.45
C TRP A 144 0.50 25.42 14.09
N PRO A 145 -0.34 26.24 13.44
CA PRO A 145 -0.05 26.79 12.11
C PRO A 145 1.30 27.49 12.01
N GLY A 146 2.05 27.17 10.95
CA GLY A 146 3.40 27.70 10.71
C GLY A 146 4.51 26.99 11.45
N ARG A 147 4.23 25.91 12.20
CA ARG A 147 5.29 25.13 12.86
C ARG A 147 5.86 24.08 11.91
N THR A 148 7.18 23.98 11.89
CA THR A 148 7.94 22.94 11.18
C THR A 148 8.94 22.26 12.09
N TYR A 149 9.34 21.05 11.74
CA TYR A 149 10.51 20.39 12.27
C TYR A 149 11.54 20.22 11.16
N GLN A 150 12.70 20.88 11.30
CA GLN A 150 13.76 20.92 10.27
C GLN A 150 13.18 21.24 8.87
N ASN A 151 12.38 22.31 8.80
CA ASN A 151 11.68 22.83 7.63
C ASN A 151 10.59 21.92 7.03
N MET A 152 10.21 20.82 7.70
CA MET A 152 9.14 19.94 7.28
C MET A 152 7.89 20.16 8.13
N THR A 153 6.73 20.25 7.51
CA THR A 153 5.42 20.34 8.18
C THR A 153 4.91 18.98 8.63
N ARG A 154 5.41 17.90 8.03
CA ARG A 154 4.93 16.53 8.26
C ARG A 154 6.07 15.52 8.26
N MET A 155 5.84 14.38 8.92
CA MET A 155 6.71 13.22 8.89
C MET A 155 5.90 11.96 8.56
N THR A 156 6.43 11.08 7.72
CA THR A 156 5.83 9.79 7.37
C THR A 156 6.72 8.65 7.83
N LEU A 157 6.20 7.82 8.72
CA LEU A 157 6.91 6.70 9.32
C LEU A 157 6.27 5.38 8.88
N ASN A 158 6.95 4.66 7.99
CA ASN A 158 6.52 3.35 7.51
C ASN A 158 7.07 2.23 8.39
N ASN A 159 6.22 1.32 8.82
CA ASN A 159 6.53 0.24 9.75
C ASN A 159 7.37 -0.90 9.17
N ASN A 160 7.76 -0.83 7.91
CA ASN A 160 8.55 -1.83 7.18
C ASN A 160 7.96 -3.25 7.19
N ARG A 161 6.65 -3.38 7.43
CA ARG A 161 5.99 -4.68 7.46
C ARG A 161 6.20 -5.48 6.17
N GLN A 162 6.21 -4.79 5.01
CA GLN A 162 6.43 -5.39 3.69
C GLN A 162 7.92 -5.44 3.31
N ASP A 163 8.79 -4.86 4.11
CA ASP A 163 10.24 -4.84 3.87
C ASP A 163 11.05 -5.21 5.14
N PRO A 164 11.21 -6.50 5.42
CA PRO A 164 12.02 -6.96 6.55
C PRO A 164 13.48 -6.48 6.51
N SER A 165 14.00 -6.17 5.32
CA SER A 165 15.36 -5.66 5.14
C SER A 165 15.54 -4.22 5.59
N ASN A 166 14.45 -3.45 5.74
CA ASN A 166 14.42 -1.99 5.91
C ASN A 166 15.07 -1.20 4.77
N ALA A 167 15.55 -1.83 3.70
CA ALA A 167 16.40 -1.19 2.69
C ALA A 167 15.67 -0.83 1.39
N ARG A 168 14.59 -1.57 1.02
CA ARG A 168 13.99 -1.50 -0.31
C ARG A 168 13.51 -0.10 -0.66
N GLN A 169 12.78 0.54 0.24
CA GLN A 169 12.14 1.83 -0.06
C GLN A 169 13.16 2.95 -0.25
N CYS A 170 14.13 3.10 0.67
CA CYS A 170 15.16 4.12 0.56
C CYS A 170 16.08 3.88 -0.64
N LEU A 171 16.46 2.61 -0.86
CA LEU A 171 17.29 2.21 -2.00
C LEU A 171 16.58 2.49 -3.34
N ALA A 172 15.27 2.22 -3.43
CA ALA A 172 14.48 2.51 -4.62
C ALA A 172 14.42 4.01 -4.90
N TYR A 173 14.09 4.84 -3.90
CA TYR A 173 14.07 6.29 -4.10
C TYR A 173 15.44 6.86 -4.47
N ASP A 174 16.52 6.28 -3.96
CA ASP A 174 17.87 6.68 -4.36
C ASP A 174 18.14 6.38 -5.84
N GLN A 175 17.75 5.21 -6.33
CA GLN A 175 17.87 4.84 -7.73
C GLN A 175 17.08 5.79 -8.64
N PHE A 176 15.85 6.18 -8.27
CA PHE A 176 15.09 7.19 -9.01
C PHE A 176 15.82 8.54 -9.05
N ARG A 177 16.35 9.01 -7.91
CA ARG A 177 17.09 10.29 -7.87
C ARG A 177 18.39 10.24 -8.71
N GLN A 178 19.12 9.12 -8.68
CA GLN A 178 20.32 8.92 -9.52
C GLN A 178 19.98 8.96 -11.01
N ALA A 179 18.80 8.47 -11.41
CA ALA A 179 18.27 8.57 -12.76
C ALA A 179 17.75 9.97 -13.11
N GLY A 180 17.83 10.94 -12.20
CA GLY A 180 17.32 12.31 -12.43
C GLY A 180 15.82 12.45 -12.26
N ILE A 181 15.13 11.45 -11.73
CA ILE A 181 13.69 11.49 -11.44
C ILE A 181 13.46 12.09 -10.05
N ALA A 182 12.49 12.98 -9.95
CA ALA A 182 12.06 13.55 -8.68
C ALA A 182 11.52 12.44 -7.75
N ALA A 183 12.20 12.19 -6.63
CA ALA A 183 11.81 11.17 -5.67
C ALA A 183 12.01 11.62 -4.21
N PRO A 184 11.24 11.08 -3.26
CA PRO A 184 11.37 11.39 -1.84
C PRO A 184 12.77 11.13 -1.30
N LYS A 185 13.22 11.98 -0.38
CA LYS A 185 14.33 11.67 0.53
C LYS A 185 13.87 10.66 1.57
N CYS A 186 14.81 9.93 2.17
CA CYS A 186 14.47 8.82 3.05
C CYS A 186 15.61 8.52 4.02
N ASN A 187 15.28 8.22 5.26
CA ASN A 187 16.17 7.63 6.25
C ASN A 187 15.38 6.78 7.27
N TYR A 188 15.92 6.55 8.46
CA TYR A 188 15.38 5.60 9.43
C TYR A 188 15.08 6.27 10.76
N ALA A 189 14.01 5.81 11.42
CA ALA A 189 13.61 6.25 12.73
C ALA A 189 13.35 5.08 13.67
N ARG A 190 13.91 5.08 14.87
CA ARG A 190 13.47 4.21 15.95
C ARG A 190 12.27 4.84 16.62
N VAL A 191 11.12 4.17 16.55
CA VAL A 191 9.83 4.72 16.99
C VAL A 191 9.39 4.07 18.28
N SER A 192 8.95 4.90 19.23
CA SER A 192 8.27 4.44 20.43
C SER A 192 6.98 5.21 20.67
N VAL A 193 5.97 4.55 21.23
CA VAL A 193 4.71 5.19 21.65
C VAL A 193 4.43 4.84 23.10
N ASN A 194 4.23 5.85 23.94
CA ASN A 194 4.01 5.69 25.38
C ASN A 194 5.09 4.83 26.08
N GLY A 195 6.34 4.91 25.60
CA GLY A 195 7.46 4.11 26.11
C GLY A 195 7.53 2.66 25.57
N GLN A 196 6.56 2.21 24.79
CA GLN A 196 6.64 0.95 24.05
C GLN A 196 7.49 1.14 22.79
N ASP A 197 8.60 0.40 22.67
CA ASP A 197 9.42 0.37 21.46
C ASP A 197 8.67 -0.39 20.34
N LEU A 198 8.44 0.26 19.21
CA LEU A 198 7.81 -0.32 18.02
C LEU A 198 8.84 -0.77 16.98
N GLY A 199 10.14 -0.52 17.20
CA GLY A 199 11.22 -0.90 16.30
C GLY A 199 11.64 0.21 15.33
N VAL A 200 12.29 -0.20 14.24
CA VAL A 200 12.81 0.72 13.21
C VAL A 200 11.81 0.88 12.08
N PHE A 201 11.53 2.13 11.74
CA PHE A 201 10.65 2.57 10.67
C PHE A 201 11.44 3.27 9.59
N THR A 202 10.96 3.19 8.36
CA THR A 202 11.45 4.05 7.30
C THR A 202 10.76 5.41 7.38
N ASN A 203 11.56 6.48 7.51
CA ASN A 203 11.12 7.87 7.50
C ASN A 203 11.21 8.41 6.07
N VAL A 204 10.07 8.67 5.45
CA VAL A 204 9.96 9.08 4.05
C VAL A 204 9.50 10.53 3.95
N GLU A 205 10.16 11.31 3.11
CA GLU A 205 9.76 12.69 2.80
C GLU A 205 8.35 12.71 2.19
N PRO A 206 7.39 13.41 2.82
CA PRO A 206 6.04 13.53 2.27
C PRO A 206 6.06 14.34 0.97
N ILE A 207 5.36 13.87 -0.08
CA ILE A 207 5.19 14.63 -1.31
C ILE A 207 4.16 15.74 -1.05
N LYS A 208 4.66 16.89 -0.62
CA LYS A 208 3.91 18.10 -0.27
C LYS A 208 4.67 19.32 -0.81
N LYS A 209 4.15 20.52 -0.58
CA LYS A 209 4.75 21.77 -1.07
C LYS A 209 6.28 21.87 -0.88
N PRO A 210 6.88 21.52 0.29
CA PRO A 210 8.34 21.55 0.42
C PRO A 210 9.07 20.61 -0.55
N PHE A 211 8.51 19.40 -0.80
CA PHE A 211 9.04 18.48 -1.79
C PHE A 211 8.94 19.07 -3.21
N LEU A 212 7.76 19.60 -3.59
CA LEU A 212 7.52 20.16 -4.92
C LEU A 212 8.44 21.35 -5.20
N ALA A 213 8.54 22.29 -4.26
CA ALA A 213 9.46 23.44 -4.36
C ALA A 213 10.93 22.99 -4.52
N ARG A 214 11.34 21.94 -3.79
CA ARG A 214 12.71 21.39 -3.90
C ARG A 214 12.96 20.68 -5.24
N ALA A 215 11.98 19.91 -5.72
CA ALA A 215 12.14 19.05 -6.88
C ALA A 215 11.94 19.80 -8.21
N PHE A 216 10.98 20.72 -8.26
CA PHE A 216 10.55 21.41 -9.48
C PHE A 216 10.80 22.92 -9.45
N GLY A 217 11.11 23.49 -8.28
CA GLY A 217 11.30 24.93 -8.11
C GLY A 217 9.99 25.72 -7.97
N ASP A 218 8.87 25.07 -8.15
CA ASP A 218 7.50 25.61 -8.02
C ASP A 218 6.62 24.61 -7.28
N ASP A 219 5.69 25.09 -6.45
CA ASP A 219 4.80 24.24 -5.65
C ASP A 219 3.30 24.58 -5.87
N ASP A 220 3.00 25.42 -6.86
CA ASP A 220 1.65 25.89 -7.17
C ASP A 220 0.92 25.06 -8.25
N GLY A 221 1.60 24.07 -8.84
CA GLY A 221 1.04 23.17 -9.83
C GLY A 221 0.03 22.17 -9.27
N ASN A 222 -0.66 21.48 -10.18
CA ASN A 222 -1.60 20.42 -9.82
C ASN A 222 -0.85 19.12 -9.51
N GLN A 223 -0.96 18.66 -8.28
CA GLN A 223 -0.45 17.36 -7.83
C GLN A 223 -1.61 16.39 -7.65
N TYR A 224 -1.41 15.16 -8.09
CA TYR A 224 -2.35 14.04 -7.92
C TYR A 224 -1.64 12.82 -7.35
N GLU A 225 -2.28 12.15 -6.38
CA GLU A 225 -1.87 10.85 -5.85
C GLU A 225 -2.67 9.76 -6.54
N ALA A 226 -1.97 8.75 -7.06
CA ALA A 226 -2.57 7.62 -7.74
C ALA A 226 -2.63 6.40 -6.81
N GLN A 227 -3.83 5.89 -6.60
CA GLN A 227 -4.11 4.62 -5.95
C GLN A 227 -4.99 3.81 -6.87
N THR A 228 -4.41 2.81 -7.55
CA THR A 228 -5.11 2.06 -8.60
C THR A 228 -5.78 2.97 -9.63
N ALA A 229 -5.03 3.95 -10.14
CA ALA A 229 -5.49 4.98 -11.07
C ALA A 229 -4.74 4.91 -12.40
N ASP A 230 -5.43 5.17 -13.50
CA ASP A 230 -4.84 5.20 -14.84
C ASP A 230 -5.52 6.29 -15.69
N PHE A 231 -4.93 6.63 -16.82
CA PHE A 231 -5.55 7.52 -17.80
C PHE A 231 -6.63 6.79 -18.59
N GLY A 232 -7.87 6.92 -18.16
CA GLY A 232 -9.07 6.34 -18.76
C GLY A 232 -10.29 7.20 -18.48
N THR A 233 -11.45 6.78 -18.95
CA THR A 233 -12.69 7.53 -18.74
C THR A 233 -13.10 7.52 -17.27
N TRP A 234 -12.99 6.37 -16.62
CA TRP A 234 -13.31 6.17 -15.21
C TRP A 234 -12.06 6.22 -14.34
N LEU A 235 -10.99 5.50 -14.70
CA LEU A 235 -9.80 5.38 -13.90
C LEU A 235 -9.08 6.71 -13.64
N SER A 236 -9.25 7.71 -14.51
CA SER A 236 -8.74 9.06 -14.28
C SER A 236 -9.39 9.77 -13.08
N GLN A 237 -10.60 9.36 -12.68
CA GLN A 237 -11.26 9.89 -11.49
C GLN A 237 -10.59 9.45 -10.18
N ARG A 238 -9.84 8.35 -10.24
CA ARG A 238 -9.12 7.78 -9.09
C ARG A 238 -7.81 8.48 -8.74
N PHE A 239 -7.36 9.42 -9.57
CA PHE A 239 -6.31 10.35 -9.20
C PHE A 239 -6.82 11.32 -8.15
N GLU A 240 -6.35 11.23 -6.92
CA GLU A 240 -6.74 12.14 -5.85
C GLU A 240 -5.95 13.46 -5.93
N LYS A 241 -6.65 14.59 -6.12
CA LYS A 241 -6.02 15.90 -6.19
C LYS A 241 -5.49 16.31 -4.81
N LYS A 242 -4.20 16.68 -4.70
CA LYS A 242 -3.50 17.00 -3.45
C LYS A 242 -3.07 18.46 -3.32
N THR A 243 -3.16 19.21 -4.39
CA THR A 243 -2.99 20.68 -4.43
C THR A 243 -4.16 21.28 -5.20
N ASN A 244 -4.45 22.55 -5.00
CA ASN A 244 -5.55 23.24 -5.68
C ASN A 244 -6.91 22.51 -5.59
N GLU A 245 -7.15 21.83 -4.48
CA GLU A 245 -8.29 20.93 -4.26
C GLU A 245 -9.64 21.64 -4.35
N LYS A 246 -9.67 22.96 -4.03
CA LYS A 246 -10.88 23.79 -4.11
C LYS A 246 -11.34 24.03 -5.54
N GLU A 247 -10.42 23.94 -6.48
CA GLU A 247 -10.67 24.10 -7.92
C GLU A 247 -10.83 22.72 -8.54
N ASN A 248 -11.87 22.00 -8.32
CA ASN A 248 -12.04 20.61 -8.80
C ASN A 248 -12.00 20.48 -10.34
N ASP A 249 -11.07 21.20 -10.96
CA ASP A 249 -10.75 21.14 -12.38
C ASP A 249 -9.73 20.01 -12.63
N ARG A 250 -10.09 19.09 -13.50
CA ARG A 250 -9.30 17.93 -13.94
C ARG A 250 -9.14 17.88 -15.46
N THR A 251 -9.29 19.04 -16.11
CA THR A 251 -9.15 19.15 -17.58
C THR A 251 -7.75 18.79 -18.06
N ASP A 252 -6.75 18.94 -17.21
CA ASP A 252 -5.37 18.52 -17.45
C ASP A 252 -5.24 16.98 -17.55
N LEU A 253 -5.86 16.23 -16.64
CA LEU A 253 -5.93 14.75 -16.73
C LEU A 253 -6.72 14.29 -17.94
N GLN A 254 -7.87 14.93 -18.20
CA GLN A 254 -8.71 14.63 -19.36
C GLN A 254 -7.94 14.82 -20.67
N ALA A 255 -7.11 15.88 -20.76
CA ALA A 255 -6.30 16.11 -21.95
C ALA A 255 -5.33 14.97 -22.24
N VAL A 256 -4.71 14.36 -21.20
CA VAL A 256 -3.84 13.18 -21.37
C VAL A 256 -4.66 11.97 -21.80
N THR A 257 -5.82 11.73 -21.17
CA THR A 257 -6.74 10.64 -21.55
C THR A 257 -7.16 10.76 -23.02
N ASP A 258 -7.55 11.96 -23.46
CA ASP A 258 -7.94 12.23 -24.85
C ASP A 258 -6.77 12.02 -25.81
N ALA A 259 -5.56 12.44 -25.43
CA ALA A 259 -4.36 12.25 -26.24
C ALA A 259 -4.04 10.76 -26.44
N LEU A 260 -4.15 9.94 -25.38
CA LEU A 260 -3.93 8.49 -25.43
C LEU A 260 -4.98 7.76 -26.29
N ALA A 261 -6.16 8.33 -26.48
CA ALA A 261 -7.21 7.78 -27.35
C ALA A 261 -6.99 8.09 -28.83
N LEU A 262 -6.08 9.01 -29.19
CA LEU A 262 -5.79 9.36 -30.58
C LEU A 262 -5.09 8.21 -31.32
N PRO A 263 -5.23 8.16 -32.68
CA PRO A 263 -4.34 7.35 -33.51
C PRO A 263 -2.86 7.69 -33.28
N ASP A 264 -1.98 6.70 -33.41
CA ASP A 264 -0.54 6.83 -33.10
C ASP A 264 0.12 8.05 -33.76
N GLU A 265 -0.17 8.29 -35.06
CA GLU A 265 0.39 9.41 -35.84
C GLU A 265 0.02 10.80 -35.26
N GLN A 266 -1.09 10.90 -34.53
CA GLN A 266 -1.54 12.13 -33.88
C GLN A 266 -1.03 12.17 -32.44
N MET A 267 -1.12 11.06 -31.70
CA MET A 267 -0.71 10.95 -30.30
C MET A 267 0.75 11.35 -30.12
N VAL A 268 1.65 10.90 -30.99
CA VAL A 268 3.10 11.22 -30.90
C VAL A 268 3.42 12.71 -30.99
N ASN A 269 2.50 13.52 -31.53
CA ASN A 269 2.65 14.97 -31.62
C ASN A 269 1.93 15.72 -30.48
N VAL A 270 0.91 15.14 -29.88
CA VAL A 270 0.09 15.78 -28.84
C VAL A 270 0.60 15.44 -27.45
N LEU A 271 0.91 14.18 -27.19
CA LEU A 271 1.31 13.69 -25.86
C LEU A 271 2.54 14.41 -25.29
N PRO A 272 3.61 14.71 -26.04
CA PRO A 272 4.78 15.46 -25.52
C PRO A 272 4.49 16.92 -25.15
N GLN A 273 3.30 17.43 -25.42
CA GLN A 273 2.85 18.76 -24.97
C GLN A 273 2.10 18.71 -23.62
N LEU A 274 1.86 17.50 -23.10
CA LEU A 274 1.10 17.25 -21.87
C LEU A 274 1.92 16.53 -20.83
N VAL A 275 2.84 15.67 -21.27
CA VAL A 275 3.67 14.78 -20.43
C VAL A 275 5.12 14.93 -20.85
N ASP A 276 6.07 15.02 -19.92
CA ASP A 276 7.48 14.81 -20.22
C ASP A 276 7.70 13.32 -20.54
N VAL A 277 7.60 13.00 -21.84
CA VAL A 277 7.68 11.61 -22.32
C VAL A 277 9.07 11.03 -22.13
N ASP A 278 10.15 11.85 -22.19
CA ASP A 278 11.51 11.40 -21.99
C ASP A 278 11.76 11.05 -20.52
N GLU A 279 11.30 11.88 -19.60
CA GLU A 279 11.32 11.59 -18.17
C GLU A 279 10.46 10.38 -17.84
N PHE A 280 9.25 10.27 -18.42
CA PHE A 280 8.38 9.11 -18.18
C PHE A 280 9.01 7.78 -18.65
N ILE A 281 9.67 7.75 -19.81
CA ILE A 281 10.37 6.55 -20.28
C ILE A 281 11.47 6.15 -19.29
N ARG A 282 12.20 7.10 -18.77
CA ARG A 282 13.25 6.87 -17.75
C ARG A 282 12.64 6.40 -16.42
N PHE A 283 11.57 7.04 -15.96
CA PHE A 283 10.82 6.62 -14.78
C PHE A 283 10.35 5.17 -14.91
N TRP A 284 9.74 4.81 -16.03
CA TRP A 284 9.29 3.47 -16.36
C TRP A 284 10.43 2.45 -16.41
N ALA A 285 11.56 2.81 -17.01
CA ALA A 285 12.75 1.96 -17.05
C ALA A 285 13.30 1.69 -15.64
N VAL A 286 13.32 2.69 -14.76
CA VAL A 286 13.73 2.51 -13.35
C VAL A 286 12.74 1.58 -12.61
N GLU A 287 11.43 1.75 -12.74
CA GLU A 287 10.46 0.83 -12.12
C GLU A 287 10.69 -0.62 -12.55
N THR A 288 10.92 -0.81 -13.85
CA THR A 288 11.23 -2.13 -14.41
C THR A 288 12.54 -2.67 -13.87
N LEU A 289 13.61 -1.88 -13.86
CA LEU A 289 14.91 -2.28 -13.32
C LEU A 289 14.83 -2.69 -11.84
N LEU A 290 14.08 -1.95 -11.06
CA LEU A 290 13.85 -2.23 -9.64
C LEU A 290 12.89 -3.41 -9.39
N GLY A 291 12.22 -3.94 -10.41
CA GLY A 291 11.18 -4.95 -10.21
C GLY A 291 10.08 -4.47 -9.27
N ALA A 292 9.68 -3.21 -9.41
CA ALA A 292 8.67 -2.57 -8.59
C ALA A 292 7.26 -2.92 -9.12
N TRP A 293 6.78 -4.10 -8.80
CA TRP A 293 5.51 -4.59 -9.34
C TRP A 293 4.29 -3.76 -8.87
N ASP A 294 4.33 -3.19 -7.67
CA ASP A 294 3.25 -2.37 -7.10
C ASP A 294 3.52 -0.88 -7.30
N SER A 295 3.71 -0.49 -8.53
CA SER A 295 4.09 0.84 -8.99
C SER A 295 3.19 1.31 -10.14
N ALA A 296 3.48 2.47 -10.73
CA ALA A 296 2.71 3.01 -11.85
C ALA A 296 2.59 2.01 -13.00
N THR A 297 3.72 1.53 -13.52
CA THR A 297 3.72 0.66 -14.71
C THR A 297 3.51 -0.81 -14.39
N GLY A 298 3.71 -1.21 -13.12
CA GLY A 298 3.52 -2.58 -12.63
C GLY A 298 2.08 -2.90 -12.24
N ASN A 299 1.36 -1.95 -11.60
CA ASN A 299 0.02 -2.17 -11.04
C ASN A 299 -0.87 -0.91 -11.05
N ALA A 300 -0.51 0.14 -11.78
CA ALA A 300 -1.20 1.44 -11.80
C ALA A 300 -1.42 2.03 -10.39
N ASN A 301 -0.44 1.86 -9.49
CA ASN A 301 -0.53 2.18 -8.07
C ASN A 301 0.74 2.86 -7.56
N ASN A 302 0.68 3.43 -6.36
CA ASN A 302 1.85 3.94 -5.64
C ASN A 302 2.72 4.93 -6.42
N PHE A 303 2.12 5.97 -6.96
CA PHE A 303 2.84 7.10 -7.58
C PHE A 303 2.06 8.41 -7.43
N HIS A 304 2.74 9.51 -7.68
CA HIS A 304 2.12 10.81 -7.86
C HIS A 304 2.45 11.33 -9.25
N ILE A 305 1.61 12.20 -9.76
CA ILE A 305 1.91 13.03 -10.91
C ILE A 305 1.81 14.49 -10.52
N TYR A 306 2.69 15.31 -11.09
CA TYR A 306 2.71 16.75 -10.86
C TYR A 306 2.77 17.48 -12.19
N ARG A 307 1.80 18.36 -12.45
CA ARG A 307 1.84 19.26 -13.57
C ARG A 307 2.63 20.50 -13.17
N ASP A 308 3.89 20.55 -13.59
CA ASP A 308 4.79 21.66 -13.27
C ASP A 308 4.34 22.95 -13.99
N PRO A 309 4.08 24.06 -13.29
CA PRO A 309 3.81 25.34 -13.93
C PRO A 309 4.97 25.88 -14.78
N GLY A 310 6.20 25.46 -14.50
CA GLY A 310 7.40 25.90 -15.19
C GLY A 310 7.45 25.51 -16.67
N ASP A 311 6.99 24.31 -17.01
CA ASP A 311 6.96 23.80 -18.39
C ASP A 311 5.57 23.39 -18.88
N GLY A 312 4.61 23.26 -17.95
CA GLY A 312 3.23 22.86 -18.24
C GLY A 312 3.04 21.35 -18.46
N LEU A 313 4.05 20.53 -18.18
CA LEU A 313 4.02 19.08 -18.39
C LEU A 313 3.73 18.31 -17.10
N PHE A 314 3.23 17.09 -17.26
CA PHE A 314 3.15 16.13 -16.17
C PHE A 314 4.47 15.40 -15.98
N HIS A 315 4.94 15.35 -14.74
CA HIS A 315 6.08 14.61 -14.24
C HIS A 315 5.62 13.51 -13.28
N PHE A 316 6.34 12.38 -13.26
CA PHE A 316 6.00 11.22 -12.44
C PHE A 316 6.91 11.12 -11.21
N ILE A 317 6.32 10.86 -10.05
CA ILE A 317 7.01 10.80 -8.77
C ILE A 317 6.72 9.44 -8.12
N PRO A 318 7.72 8.60 -7.82
CA PRO A 318 7.50 7.30 -7.20
C PRO A 318 7.03 7.46 -5.76
N TRP A 319 6.16 6.54 -5.32
CA TRP A 319 5.67 6.46 -3.95
C TRP A 319 5.57 4.99 -3.51
N GLY A 320 5.46 4.69 -2.20
CA GLY A 320 5.18 3.35 -1.70
C GLY A 320 6.11 2.24 -2.19
N ALA A 321 7.41 2.51 -2.36
CA ALA A 321 8.37 1.60 -3.00
C ALA A 321 8.89 0.47 -2.07
N ASP A 322 8.16 0.13 -1.00
CA ASP A 322 8.53 -0.93 -0.04
C ASP A 322 8.43 -2.36 -0.62
N THR A 323 7.73 -2.52 -1.75
CA THR A 323 7.68 -3.77 -2.52
C THR A 323 8.66 -3.82 -3.70
N ALA A 324 9.52 -2.83 -3.90
CA ALA A 324 10.58 -2.87 -4.91
C ALA A 324 11.57 -4.02 -4.66
N PHE A 325 12.34 -4.38 -5.68
CA PHE A 325 13.30 -5.50 -5.68
C PHE A 325 12.67 -6.88 -5.44
N ARG A 326 11.43 -7.07 -5.91
CA ARG A 326 10.73 -8.37 -5.87
C ARG A 326 10.50 -8.96 -7.25
N GLY A 327 10.26 -8.16 -8.26
CA GLY A 327 10.18 -8.55 -9.66
C GLY A 327 8.86 -9.13 -10.14
N ALA A 328 8.08 -9.78 -9.28
CA ALA A 328 6.85 -10.43 -9.65
C ALA A 328 5.65 -9.89 -8.87
N HIS A 329 4.52 -9.78 -9.56
CA HIS A 329 3.24 -9.49 -8.92
C HIS A 329 2.77 -10.76 -8.18
N PRO A 330 2.45 -10.70 -6.87
CA PRO A 330 2.13 -11.89 -6.09
C PRO A 330 0.86 -12.61 -6.56
N LEU A 331 -0.13 -11.88 -7.08
CA LEU A 331 -1.40 -12.44 -7.57
C LEU A 331 -1.43 -12.66 -9.07
N LYS A 332 -0.40 -12.22 -9.82
CA LYS A 332 -0.35 -12.26 -11.28
C LYS A 332 1.05 -12.65 -11.73
N PRO A 333 1.43 -13.91 -11.52
CA PRO A 333 2.80 -14.39 -11.77
C PRO A 333 3.21 -14.35 -13.26
N LEU A 334 2.26 -14.14 -14.16
CA LEU A 334 2.48 -14.13 -15.60
C LEU A 334 2.76 -12.73 -16.20
N THR A 335 2.78 -11.67 -15.36
CA THR A 335 3.21 -10.35 -15.86
C THR A 335 4.68 -10.42 -16.28
N GLY A 336 4.96 -9.99 -17.50
CA GLY A 336 6.33 -10.00 -18.04
C GLY A 336 7.26 -9.11 -17.22
N VAL A 337 8.56 -9.27 -17.45
CA VAL A 337 9.60 -8.47 -16.81
C VAL A 337 9.50 -6.99 -17.20
N LEU A 338 9.11 -6.70 -18.45
CA LEU A 338 8.88 -5.35 -18.95
C LEU A 338 7.45 -4.92 -18.62
N TYR A 339 7.27 -4.14 -17.57
CA TYR A 339 5.97 -3.72 -17.08
C TYR A 339 5.23 -2.81 -18.08
N ARG A 340 3.95 -3.08 -18.35
CA ARG A 340 3.09 -2.32 -19.27
C ARG A 340 1.65 -2.23 -18.77
N ASN A 341 1.44 -2.38 -17.47
CA ASN A 341 0.09 -2.42 -16.90
C ASN A 341 -0.50 -1.02 -16.66
N PHE A 342 0.06 -0.02 -17.30
CA PHE A 342 -0.37 1.38 -17.28
C PHE A 342 -0.61 1.88 -18.71
N SER A 343 -1.72 2.55 -18.96
CA SER A 343 -2.15 2.93 -20.30
C SER A 343 -1.09 3.69 -21.09
N LEU A 344 -0.42 4.64 -20.45
CA LEU A 344 0.66 5.41 -21.09
C LEU A 344 1.83 4.51 -21.48
N ALA A 345 2.29 3.64 -20.59
CA ALA A 345 3.40 2.73 -20.86
C ALA A 345 3.07 1.77 -22.01
N ASP A 346 1.88 1.17 -22.00
CA ASP A 346 1.48 0.24 -23.06
C ASP A 346 1.28 0.92 -24.41
N ARG A 347 0.71 2.12 -24.42
CA ARG A 347 0.57 2.90 -25.66
C ARG A 347 1.92 3.23 -26.27
N LEU A 348 2.89 3.67 -25.47
CA LEU A 348 4.26 3.95 -25.94
C LEU A 348 4.98 2.67 -26.37
N PHE A 349 4.85 1.57 -25.62
CA PHE A 349 5.48 0.30 -25.95
C PHE A 349 5.04 -0.27 -27.30
N ASN A 350 3.78 -0.05 -27.68
CA ASN A 350 3.23 -0.52 -28.97
C ASN A 350 3.70 0.33 -30.17
N ILE A 351 4.38 1.46 -29.94
CA ILE A 351 4.99 2.28 -30.98
C ILE A 351 6.49 1.94 -31.07
N PRO A 352 6.98 1.38 -32.18
CA PRO A 352 8.36 0.86 -32.29
C PRO A 352 9.44 1.86 -31.89
N GLU A 353 9.28 3.15 -32.19
CA GLU A 353 10.24 4.19 -31.85
C GLU A 353 10.36 4.38 -30.33
N TYR A 354 9.24 4.48 -29.62
CA TYR A 354 9.23 4.65 -28.15
C TYR A 354 9.66 3.38 -27.43
N ARG A 355 9.29 2.21 -27.96
CA ARG A 355 9.79 0.94 -27.44
C ARG A 355 11.32 0.87 -27.54
N ALA A 356 11.90 1.19 -28.67
CA ALA A 356 13.35 1.21 -28.84
C ALA A 356 14.03 2.20 -27.87
N ARG A 357 13.42 3.36 -27.63
CA ARG A 357 13.94 4.32 -26.65
C ARG A 357 13.90 3.77 -25.22
N TYR A 358 12.83 3.09 -24.85
CA TYR A 358 12.69 2.43 -23.54
C TYR A 358 13.73 1.31 -23.35
N GLU A 359 13.94 0.47 -24.38
CA GLU A 359 14.97 -0.59 -24.35
C GLU A 359 16.38 0.00 -24.22
N VAL A 360 16.69 1.07 -24.96
CA VAL A 360 17.96 1.81 -24.83
C VAL A 360 18.14 2.43 -23.44
N GLU A 361 17.08 2.98 -22.86
CA GLU A 361 17.14 3.55 -21.51
C GLU A 361 17.42 2.47 -20.45
N LEU A 362 16.81 1.26 -20.58
CA LEU A 362 17.14 0.11 -19.74
C LEU A 362 18.61 -0.32 -19.86
N GLU A 363 19.13 -0.38 -21.09
CA GLU A 363 20.54 -0.70 -21.34
C GLU A 363 21.48 0.35 -20.73
N ASP A 364 21.14 1.64 -20.86
CA ASP A 364 21.92 2.74 -20.27
C ASP A 364 21.92 2.69 -18.74
N LEU A 365 20.78 2.49 -18.12
CA LEU A 365 20.66 2.32 -16.66
C LEU A 365 21.46 1.11 -16.15
N LEU A 366 21.45 -0.01 -16.88
CA LEU A 366 22.27 -1.17 -16.55
C LEU A 366 23.77 -0.87 -16.66
N ALA A 367 24.19 -0.07 -17.65
CA ALA A 367 25.58 0.24 -17.88
C ALA A 367 26.15 1.33 -16.95
N THR A 368 25.33 2.30 -16.57
CA THR A 368 25.79 3.53 -15.91
C THR A 368 25.40 3.63 -14.43
N GLN A 369 24.28 3.02 -14.03
CA GLN A 369 23.70 3.20 -12.71
C GLN A 369 23.58 1.89 -11.89
N TRP A 370 23.25 0.75 -12.52
CA TRP A 370 23.08 -0.51 -11.82
C TRP A 370 24.43 -1.11 -11.42
N ASP A 371 24.98 -0.63 -10.30
CA ASP A 371 26.20 -1.15 -9.68
C ASP A 371 25.84 -2.16 -8.59
N GLU A 372 25.90 -3.46 -8.90
CA GLU A 372 25.55 -4.53 -7.97
C GLU A 372 26.41 -4.49 -6.69
N ALA A 373 27.68 -4.17 -6.81
CA ALA A 373 28.59 -4.10 -5.67
C ALA A 373 28.24 -2.92 -4.75
N GLY A 374 27.97 -1.75 -5.33
CA GLY A 374 27.52 -0.57 -4.62
C GLY A 374 26.16 -0.78 -3.94
N LEU A 375 25.19 -1.39 -4.65
CA LEU A 375 23.88 -1.70 -4.10
C LEU A 375 23.98 -2.68 -2.92
N LEU A 376 24.81 -3.73 -3.02
CA LEU A 376 25.03 -4.68 -1.92
C LEU A 376 25.73 -4.02 -0.73
N ALA A 377 26.69 -3.12 -0.97
CA ALA A 377 27.35 -2.37 0.09
C ALA A 377 26.35 -1.44 0.83
N GLU A 378 25.45 -0.79 0.08
CA GLU A 378 24.41 0.06 0.66
C GLU A 378 23.40 -0.76 1.47
N VAL A 379 23.00 -1.94 1.01
CA VAL A 379 22.16 -2.88 1.80
C VAL A 379 22.84 -3.25 3.12
N GLU A 380 24.15 -3.50 3.11
CA GLU A 380 24.89 -3.79 4.36
C GLU A 380 24.98 -2.58 5.27
N ARG A 381 25.25 -1.38 4.73
CA ARG A 381 25.28 -0.15 5.51
C ARG A 381 23.93 0.09 6.22
N ILE A 382 22.81 -0.07 5.49
CA ILE A 382 21.47 0.07 6.03
C ILE A 382 21.21 -0.99 7.11
N ARG A 383 21.60 -2.24 6.84
CA ARG A 383 21.46 -3.35 7.80
C ARG A 383 22.19 -3.04 9.12
N GLU A 384 23.42 -2.54 9.05
CA GLU A 384 24.20 -2.15 10.24
C GLU A 384 23.58 -0.97 10.98
N LEU A 385 23.17 0.07 10.27
CA LEU A 385 22.52 1.26 10.84
C LEU A 385 21.21 0.90 11.57
N THR A 386 20.40 0.02 10.98
CA THR A 386 19.07 -0.33 11.51
C THR A 386 19.09 -1.50 12.51
N GLY A 387 20.21 -2.23 12.59
CA GLY A 387 20.34 -3.44 13.40
C GLY A 387 19.56 -4.64 12.83
N THR A 388 19.26 -4.61 11.52
CA THR A 388 18.53 -5.68 10.83
C THR A 388 19.39 -6.93 10.70
N SER A 389 18.79 -8.13 10.76
CA SER A 389 19.52 -9.40 10.58
C SER A 389 20.00 -9.59 9.14
N ALA A 390 21.04 -10.41 8.94
CA ALA A 390 21.53 -10.75 7.61
C ALA A 390 20.46 -11.49 6.78
N ASP A 391 19.70 -12.35 7.42
CA ASP A 391 18.65 -13.18 6.79
C ASP A 391 17.52 -12.31 6.25
N ALA A 392 17.15 -11.24 6.94
CA ALA A 392 16.11 -10.29 6.50
C ALA A 392 16.47 -9.54 5.19
N ALA A 393 17.75 -9.49 4.84
CA ALA A 393 18.24 -8.86 3.60
C ALA A 393 18.55 -9.88 2.48
N ALA A 394 18.43 -11.19 2.75
CA ALA A 394 18.89 -12.23 1.82
C ALA A 394 18.13 -12.21 0.48
N SER A 395 16.81 -12.03 0.48
CA SER A 395 16.02 -11.97 -0.74
C SER A 395 16.34 -10.74 -1.59
N LEU A 396 16.55 -9.58 -0.95
CA LEU A 396 16.96 -8.36 -1.62
C LEU A 396 18.33 -8.53 -2.30
N LYS A 397 19.31 -9.10 -1.59
CA LYS A 397 20.63 -9.39 -2.17
C LYS A 397 20.54 -10.39 -3.32
N THR A 398 19.73 -11.45 -3.17
CA THR A 398 19.48 -12.41 -4.25
C THR A 398 18.87 -11.77 -5.49
N PHE A 399 17.94 -10.84 -5.33
CA PHE A 399 17.38 -10.08 -6.45
C PHE A 399 18.45 -9.28 -7.19
N ILE A 400 19.36 -8.63 -6.46
CA ILE A 400 20.41 -7.79 -7.04
C ILE A 400 21.43 -8.65 -7.79
N SER A 401 22.04 -9.63 -7.12
CA SER A 401 23.25 -10.33 -7.60
C SER A 401 23.00 -11.78 -8.05
N GLY A 402 21.78 -12.29 -7.91
CA GLY A 402 21.48 -13.69 -8.17
C GLY A 402 21.97 -14.66 -7.07
N ARG A 403 21.69 -15.96 -7.25
CA ARG A 403 22.12 -17.05 -6.37
C ARG A 403 22.33 -18.35 -7.17
N GLY A 404 23.38 -19.09 -6.81
CA GLY A 404 23.71 -20.38 -7.43
C GLY A 404 24.22 -20.26 -8.86
N GLU A 405 24.45 -21.41 -9.49
CA GLU A 405 24.83 -21.51 -10.91
C GLU A 405 23.66 -22.08 -11.73
N ALA A 406 23.63 -21.73 -13.01
CA ALA A 406 22.58 -22.22 -13.91
C ALA A 406 22.56 -23.76 -13.95
N GLY A 407 21.43 -24.34 -13.54
CA GLY A 407 21.22 -25.78 -13.39
C GLY A 407 21.08 -26.27 -11.95
N ASP A 408 21.41 -25.45 -10.98
CA ASP A 408 21.13 -25.74 -9.57
C ASP A 408 19.63 -25.60 -9.26
N GLY A 409 19.13 -26.42 -8.33
CA GLY A 409 17.70 -26.41 -7.98
C GLY A 409 17.20 -25.10 -7.35
N ASP A 410 18.12 -24.33 -6.77
CA ASP A 410 17.86 -23.04 -6.13
C ASP A 410 18.45 -21.84 -6.89
N TYR A 411 18.82 -22.05 -8.16
CA TYR A 411 19.33 -20.98 -9.02
C TYR A 411 18.35 -19.82 -9.14
N ARG A 412 18.85 -18.61 -9.00
CA ARG A 412 18.14 -17.35 -9.27
C ARG A 412 19.08 -16.44 -10.06
N PRO A 413 18.70 -16.00 -11.28
CA PRO A 413 19.53 -15.08 -12.06
C PRO A 413 19.60 -13.72 -11.36
N ALA A 414 20.74 -13.03 -11.55
CA ALA A 414 20.88 -11.62 -11.17
C ALA A 414 19.92 -10.74 -11.97
N ARG A 415 19.49 -9.62 -11.40
CA ARG A 415 18.53 -8.72 -12.07
C ARG A 415 19.03 -8.25 -13.44
N ARG A 416 20.29 -7.93 -13.57
CA ARG A 416 20.95 -7.58 -14.86
C ARG A 416 20.62 -8.62 -15.94
N ALA A 417 20.91 -9.88 -15.68
CA ALA A 417 20.69 -10.95 -16.64
C ALA A 417 19.20 -11.12 -17.01
N VAL A 418 18.30 -10.88 -16.04
CA VAL A 418 16.85 -10.91 -16.28
C VAL A 418 16.41 -9.81 -17.24
N ILE A 419 16.94 -8.59 -17.08
CA ILE A 419 16.60 -7.46 -17.95
C ILE A 419 17.23 -7.63 -19.34
N GLU A 420 18.51 -8.03 -19.43
CA GLU A 420 19.19 -8.28 -20.69
C GLU A 420 18.46 -9.35 -21.52
N GLN A 421 17.99 -10.41 -20.86
CA GLN A 421 17.19 -11.44 -21.52
C GLN A 421 15.86 -10.88 -22.02
N ALA A 422 15.16 -10.09 -21.21
CA ALA A 422 13.87 -9.51 -21.57
C ALA A 422 13.94 -8.54 -22.76
N ILE A 423 15.03 -7.77 -22.86
CA ILE A 423 15.30 -6.88 -24.01
C ILE A 423 15.59 -7.71 -25.28
N ALA A 424 16.33 -8.83 -25.14
CA ALA A 424 16.69 -9.68 -26.25
C ALA A 424 15.54 -10.50 -26.83
N GLU A 425 14.40 -10.62 -26.13
CA GLU A 425 13.21 -11.32 -26.60
C GLU A 425 12.47 -10.49 -27.67
N GLU A 426 12.33 -11.04 -28.91
CA GLU A 426 11.65 -10.35 -30.01
C GLU A 426 10.17 -10.08 -29.72
N THR A 427 9.54 -10.93 -28.90
CA THR A 427 8.14 -10.79 -28.48
C THR A 427 8.10 -10.93 -26.96
N PRO A 428 7.91 -9.85 -26.21
CA PRO A 428 7.78 -9.92 -24.77
C PRO A 428 6.63 -10.85 -24.39
N THR A 429 6.96 -11.93 -23.68
CA THR A 429 5.97 -12.84 -23.13
C THR A 429 5.47 -12.26 -21.82
N GLY A 430 4.19 -12.04 -21.70
CA GLY A 430 3.53 -11.58 -20.47
C GLY A 430 2.19 -10.96 -20.81
N GLU A 431 1.17 -11.35 -20.08
CA GLU A 431 -0.12 -10.67 -20.17
C GLU A 431 0.00 -9.25 -19.63
N VAL A 432 -0.57 -8.30 -20.37
CA VAL A 432 -0.78 -6.95 -19.88
C VAL A 432 -2.02 -6.99 -19.02
N TYR A 433 -1.84 -6.85 -17.72
CA TYR A 433 -2.96 -6.66 -16.82
C TYR A 433 -3.34 -5.18 -16.80
N ARG A 434 -4.60 -4.89 -17.07
CA ARG A 434 -5.15 -3.54 -16.94
C ARG A 434 -6.27 -3.51 -15.94
N LEU A 435 -6.34 -2.44 -15.18
CA LEU A 435 -7.52 -2.12 -14.42
C LEU A 435 -8.71 -1.93 -15.38
N ALA A 436 -9.88 -2.42 -15.00
CA ALA A 436 -11.09 -2.19 -15.79
C ALA A 436 -11.46 -0.69 -15.75
N ASP A 437 -11.53 -0.06 -16.91
CA ASP A 437 -11.97 1.35 -17.04
C ASP A 437 -13.49 1.42 -17.13
N THR A 438 -14.16 0.91 -16.10
CA THR A 438 -15.61 0.88 -15.98
C THR A 438 -16.04 1.46 -14.64
N GLU A 439 -17.13 2.22 -14.66
CA GLU A 439 -17.75 2.71 -13.43
C GLU A 439 -18.14 1.51 -12.54
N PRO A 440 -17.69 1.46 -11.29
CA PRO A 440 -18.03 0.37 -10.40
C PRO A 440 -19.53 0.33 -10.12
N ASP A 441 -20.09 -0.87 -9.99
CA ASP A 441 -21.45 -1.04 -9.49
C ASP A 441 -21.47 -0.82 -7.97
N CYS A 442 -21.80 0.38 -7.57
CA CYS A 442 -21.90 0.77 -6.16
C CYS A 442 -23.11 0.19 -5.43
N GLY A 443 -23.64 -0.93 -5.88
CA GLY A 443 -24.55 -1.74 -5.06
C GLY A 443 -23.85 -2.17 -3.77
N ALA A 444 -24.64 -2.40 -2.69
CA ALA A 444 -24.07 -3.00 -1.49
C ALA A 444 -23.39 -4.33 -1.88
N PRO A 445 -22.11 -4.55 -1.54
CA PRO A 445 -21.44 -5.79 -1.88
C PRO A 445 -22.24 -6.97 -1.36
N ALA A 446 -22.41 -7.98 -2.20
CA ALA A 446 -23.04 -9.20 -1.74
C ALA A 446 -22.14 -9.86 -0.70
N THR A 447 -22.69 -10.23 0.44
CA THR A 447 -21.92 -10.84 1.52
C THR A 447 -22.31 -12.30 1.71
N THR A 448 -21.37 -13.07 2.26
CA THR A 448 -21.64 -14.44 2.72
C THR A 448 -21.02 -14.66 4.10
N SER A 449 -21.65 -15.52 4.90
CA SER A 449 -21.01 -16.01 6.11
C SER A 449 -20.02 -17.12 5.77
N LEU A 450 -18.82 -17.04 6.32
CA LEU A 450 -17.80 -18.10 6.25
C LEU A 450 -17.63 -18.68 7.66
N THR A 451 -17.89 -19.97 7.79
CA THR A 451 -17.60 -20.68 9.04
C THR A 451 -16.71 -21.89 8.75
N GLY A 452 -15.81 -22.23 9.67
CA GLY A 452 -14.92 -23.35 9.48
C GLY A 452 -14.39 -23.93 10.79
N SER A 453 -13.98 -25.18 10.73
CA SER A 453 -13.25 -25.84 11.79
C SER A 453 -12.15 -26.68 11.13
N ILE A 454 -10.91 -26.39 11.46
CA ILE A 454 -9.72 -26.94 10.80
C ILE A 454 -8.82 -27.53 11.87
N LYS A 455 -8.34 -28.74 11.61
CA LYS A 455 -7.30 -29.40 12.40
C LYS A 455 -6.27 -30.01 11.46
N SER A 456 -5.05 -29.53 11.55
CA SER A 456 -3.87 -30.11 10.90
C SER A 456 -2.94 -30.64 11.99
N GLU A 457 -2.55 -31.93 11.92
CA GLU A 457 -1.72 -32.57 12.91
C GLU A 457 -0.88 -33.70 12.27
N GLY A 458 0.44 -33.52 12.24
CA GLY A 458 1.37 -34.55 11.71
C GLY A 458 1.12 -34.91 10.24
N GLY A 459 0.60 -33.96 9.44
CA GLY A 459 0.25 -34.17 8.03
C GLY A 459 -1.11 -34.86 7.81
N ALA A 460 -1.91 -35.00 8.86
CA ALA A 460 -3.30 -35.44 8.76
C ALA A 460 -4.22 -34.23 8.92
N ASP A 461 -4.84 -33.84 7.83
CA ASP A 461 -5.70 -32.67 7.75
C ASP A 461 -7.18 -33.07 7.82
N THR A 462 -7.93 -32.48 8.73
CA THR A 462 -9.35 -32.74 8.91
C THR A 462 -10.12 -31.44 9.13
N GLY A 463 -11.39 -31.42 8.70
CA GLY A 463 -12.27 -30.27 8.90
C GLY A 463 -13.03 -29.90 7.64
N ALA A 464 -13.69 -28.76 7.69
CA ALA A 464 -14.41 -28.18 6.57
C ALA A 464 -14.58 -26.68 6.78
N PHE A 465 -14.79 -25.97 5.67
CA PHE A 465 -15.28 -24.59 5.67
C PHE A 465 -16.56 -24.48 4.84
N ARG A 466 -17.44 -23.56 5.23
CA ARG A 466 -18.78 -23.40 4.66
C ARG A 466 -19.04 -21.95 4.33
N PHE A 467 -19.66 -21.72 3.18
CA PHE A 467 -20.08 -20.41 2.72
C PHE A 467 -21.24 -20.56 1.73
N THR A 468 -21.79 -19.46 1.24
CA THR A 468 -22.86 -19.47 0.24
C THR A 468 -22.40 -18.69 -0.99
N LEU A 469 -22.51 -19.25 -2.19
CA LEU A 469 -22.17 -18.58 -3.44
C LEU A 469 -23.17 -17.47 -3.78
N PRO A 470 -22.79 -16.47 -4.62
CA PRO A 470 -23.75 -15.57 -5.24
C PRO A 470 -24.83 -16.37 -5.96
N GLY A 471 -26.09 -16.14 -5.64
CA GLY A 471 -27.20 -16.96 -6.15
C GLY A 471 -27.77 -17.97 -5.13
N GLY A 472 -27.18 -18.07 -3.94
CA GLY A 472 -27.76 -18.75 -2.78
C GLY A 472 -27.39 -20.23 -2.64
N GLN A 473 -26.50 -20.76 -3.47
CA GLN A 473 -25.99 -22.14 -3.32
C GLN A 473 -25.04 -22.23 -2.11
N SER A 474 -25.36 -23.09 -1.15
CA SER A 474 -24.48 -23.34 -0.01
C SER A 474 -23.38 -24.34 -0.38
N VAL A 475 -22.13 -23.99 -0.06
CA VAL A 475 -20.95 -24.81 -0.22
C VAL A 475 -20.50 -25.34 1.14
N ASN A 476 -20.16 -26.64 1.18
CA ASN A 476 -19.53 -27.29 2.32
C ASN A 476 -18.26 -28.00 1.84
N ALA A 477 -17.18 -27.26 1.84
CA ALA A 477 -15.89 -27.75 1.35
C ALA A 477 -15.20 -28.55 2.44
N SER A 478 -15.16 -29.87 2.28
CA SER A 478 -14.40 -30.77 3.14
C SER A 478 -12.90 -30.65 2.84
N LEU A 479 -12.10 -30.49 3.87
CA LEU A 479 -10.66 -30.29 3.75
C LEU A 479 -10.00 -31.50 3.08
N THR A 480 -9.27 -31.26 2.01
CA THR A 480 -8.51 -32.28 1.29
C THR A 480 -6.99 -32.05 1.42
N PHE A 481 -6.58 -30.83 1.75
CA PHE A 481 -5.20 -30.44 1.91
C PHE A 481 -5.10 -29.20 2.78
N ALA A 482 -4.09 -29.16 3.65
CA ALA A 482 -3.68 -27.96 4.35
C ALA A 482 -2.16 -27.80 4.23
N ALA A 483 -1.72 -26.59 3.87
CA ALA A 483 -0.30 -26.24 3.88
C ALA A 483 -0.10 -25.05 4.80
N PHE A 484 0.94 -25.15 5.59
CA PHE A 484 1.48 -24.04 6.33
C PHE A 484 2.51 -23.36 5.44
N GLU A 485 2.21 -22.17 4.96
CA GLU A 485 3.12 -21.40 4.12
C GLU A 485 3.56 -20.15 4.85
N VAL A 486 4.86 -19.97 4.91
CA VAL A 486 5.47 -18.74 5.40
C VAL A 486 5.43 -17.65 4.31
N ASP A 487 5.37 -18.08 3.03
CA ASP A 487 5.22 -17.22 1.86
C ASP A 487 3.76 -17.22 1.40
N SER A 488 3.05 -16.12 1.59
CA SER A 488 1.71 -15.98 1.05
C SER A 488 1.74 -15.40 -0.37
N LEU A 489 0.70 -15.68 -1.15
CA LEU A 489 0.48 -15.05 -2.46
C LEU A 489 0.43 -13.51 -2.36
N VAL A 490 -0.01 -12.97 -1.23
CA VAL A 490 -0.13 -11.52 -0.99
C VAL A 490 1.12 -10.94 -0.30
N TYR A 491 1.80 -11.76 0.50
CA TYR A 491 3.00 -11.34 1.23
C TYR A 491 4.11 -12.35 0.96
N SER A 492 4.95 -12.12 -0.03
CA SER A 492 6.18 -12.90 -0.15
C SER A 492 7.09 -12.53 1.02
N VAL A 493 7.01 -13.32 2.06
CA VAL A 493 7.91 -13.22 3.19
C VAL A 493 9.15 -14.01 2.85
N ASP A 494 10.31 -13.40 3.05
CA ASP A 494 11.57 -14.12 2.94
C ASP A 494 11.58 -15.29 3.94
N ARG A 495 11.74 -16.50 3.46
CA ARG A 495 11.74 -17.72 4.30
C ARG A 495 12.78 -17.70 5.42
N GLU A 496 13.78 -16.85 5.31
CA GLU A 496 14.89 -16.73 6.25
C GLU A 496 14.63 -15.69 7.36
N SER A 497 13.62 -14.82 7.21
CA SER A 497 13.20 -13.86 8.23
C SER A 497 11.97 -14.37 9.01
N LYS A 498 11.80 -13.91 10.26
CA LYS A 498 10.53 -14.17 10.97
C LYS A 498 9.38 -13.55 10.19
N PRO A 499 8.37 -14.32 9.77
CA PRO A 499 7.28 -13.79 8.98
C PRO A 499 6.50 -12.75 9.78
N ALA A 500 6.13 -11.64 9.12
CA ALA A 500 5.19 -10.70 9.71
C ALA A 500 3.77 -11.28 9.72
N VAL A 501 3.48 -12.16 8.76
CA VAL A 501 2.18 -12.83 8.57
C VAL A 501 2.43 -14.32 8.32
N ILE A 502 1.60 -15.13 8.93
CA ILE A 502 1.54 -16.57 8.69
C ILE A 502 0.36 -16.81 7.75
N SER A 503 0.59 -17.57 6.69
CA SER A 503 -0.44 -17.99 5.74
C SER A 503 -0.75 -19.48 5.91
N LEU A 504 -2.03 -19.78 6.06
CA LEU A 504 -2.55 -21.13 5.99
C LEU A 504 -3.33 -21.28 4.69
N LEU A 505 -2.86 -22.14 3.81
CA LEU A 505 -3.55 -22.49 2.58
C LEU A 505 -4.35 -23.77 2.79
N LEU A 506 -5.66 -23.68 2.61
CA LEU A 506 -6.60 -24.77 2.84
C LEU A 506 -7.33 -25.07 1.53
N ILE A 507 -7.22 -26.27 1.03
CA ILE A 507 -7.96 -26.72 -0.15
C ILE A 507 -9.08 -27.66 0.32
N GLY A 508 -10.32 -27.31 -0.03
CA GLY A 508 -11.50 -28.13 0.27
C GLY A 508 -12.28 -28.40 -1.01
N ALA A 509 -12.94 -29.55 -1.06
CA ALA A 509 -13.83 -29.91 -2.16
C ALA A 509 -15.27 -29.99 -1.68
N ASP A 510 -16.20 -29.36 -2.45
CA ASP A 510 -17.64 -29.50 -2.16
C ASP A 510 -18.12 -30.86 -2.61
N VAL A 511 -18.44 -31.71 -1.64
CA VAL A 511 -18.94 -33.07 -1.88
C VAL A 511 -20.32 -33.11 -2.54
N ASN A 512 -21.05 -32.01 -2.53
CA ASN A 512 -22.39 -31.91 -3.11
C ASN A 512 -22.39 -31.40 -4.56
N ASP A 513 -21.26 -30.89 -5.02
CA ASP A 513 -21.11 -30.34 -6.38
C ASP A 513 -19.87 -30.91 -7.09
N ASN A 514 -19.95 -32.19 -7.47
CA ASN A 514 -18.91 -32.90 -8.24
C ASN A 514 -17.46 -32.74 -7.72
N PHE A 515 -17.28 -32.48 -6.43
CA PHE A 515 -16.01 -32.18 -5.78
C PHE A 515 -15.32 -30.90 -6.30
N THR A 516 -16.10 -29.88 -6.68
CA THR A 516 -15.55 -28.58 -7.06
C THR A 516 -14.58 -28.07 -5.99
N PRO A 517 -13.33 -27.79 -6.34
CA PRO A 517 -12.32 -27.38 -5.40
C PRO A 517 -12.42 -25.87 -5.09
N TYR A 518 -12.27 -25.56 -3.82
CA TYR A 518 -12.15 -24.19 -3.31
C TYR A 518 -10.90 -24.04 -2.48
N VAL A 519 -10.27 -22.87 -2.56
CA VAL A 519 -9.10 -22.53 -1.77
C VAL A 519 -9.49 -21.45 -0.77
N LEU A 520 -9.26 -21.72 0.51
CA LEU A 520 -9.35 -20.76 1.58
C LEU A 520 -7.94 -20.44 2.08
N GLN A 521 -7.53 -19.20 1.94
CA GLN A 521 -6.27 -18.71 2.48
C GLN A 521 -6.54 -17.85 3.69
N LEU A 522 -6.00 -18.26 4.84
CA LEU A 522 -6.06 -17.50 6.08
C LEU A 522 -4.74 -16.79 6.29
N PHE A 523 -4.81 -15.50 6.58
CA PHE A 523 -3.68 -14.69 7.01
C PHE A 523 -3.79 -14.46 8.51
N ILE A 524 -2.70 -14.61 9.23
CA ILE A 524 -2.63 -14.40 10.67
C ILE A 524 -1.37 -13.59 10.95
N GLU A 525 -1.52 -12.42 11.59
CA GLU A 525 -0.36 -11.67 12.09
C GLU A 525 0.50 -12.60 12.93
N ALA A 526 1.83 -12.59 12.74
CA ALA A 526 2.70 -13.55 13.43
C ALA A 526 2.63 -13.45 14.96
N SER A 527 2.34 -12.26 15.49
CA SER A 527 2.09 -12.03 16.93
C SER A 527 0.79 -12.68 17.41
N ASP A 528 -0.17 -12.90 16.51
CA ASP A 528 -1.48 -13.48 16.79
C ASP A 528 -1.53 -14.99 16.53
N TYR A 529 -0.45 -15.57 16.01
CA TYR A 529 -0.36 -17.02 15.79
C TYR A 529 -0.06 -17.76 17.11
N VAL A 530 -0.97 -17.59 18.05
CA VAL A 530 -0.97 -18.18 19.39
C VAL A 530 -2.40 -18.55 19.78
N PRO A 531 -2.60 -19.49 20.72
CA PRO A 531 -3.95 -19.79 21.21
C PRO A 531 -4.68 -18.54 21.70
N GLY A 532 -5.89 -18.31 21.18
CA GLY A 532 -6.72 -17.13 21.44
C GLY A 532 -7.71 -16.85 20.33
N THR A 533 -8.52 -15.81 20.49
CA THR A 533 -9.43 -15.31 19.45
C THR A 533 -8.85 -14.01 18.87
N HIS A 534 -8.59 -14.03 17.57
CA HIS A 534 -7.96 -12.95 16.82
C HIS A 534 -8.97 -12.37 15.83
N GLN A 535 -9.25 -11.07 15.96
CA GLN A 535 -10.19 -10.37 15.09
C GLN A 535 -9.56 -10.09 13.73
N PHE A 536 -10.35 -10.05 12.68
CA PHE A 536 -9.88 -9.60 11.38
C PHE A 536 -9.38 -8.15 11.47
N HIS A 537 -8.24 -7.89 10.85
CA HIS A 537 -7.60 -6.58 10.85
C HIS A 537 -6.94 -6.30 9.50
N GLY A 538 -7.69 -5.74 8.58
CA GLY A 538 -7.23 -5.55 7.20
C GLY A 538 -6.76 -6.87 6.58
N PHE A 539 -5.53 -6.90 6.07
CA PHE A 539 -4.90 -8.12 5.58
C PHE A 539 -3.89 -8.75 6.57
N ALA A 540 -3.80 -8.20 7.77
CA ALA A 540 -2.89 -8.75 8.79
C ALA A 540 -3.40 -10.06 9.36
N THR A 541 -4.71 -10.09 9.69
CA THR A 541 -5.46 -11.30 10.06
C THR A 541 -6.75 -11.24 9.28
N ASN A 542 -6.91 -12.15 8.32
CA ASN A 542 -8.04 -12.13 7.38
C ASN A 542 -8.20 -13.49 6.69
N ALA A 543 -9.22 -13.59 5.83
CA ALA A 543 -9.50 -14.75 4.99
C ALA A 543 -9.72 -14.32 3.53
N LEU A 544 -9.15 -15.06 2.60
CA LEU A 544 -9.40 -14.98 1.17
C LEU A 544 -10.01 -16.29 0.69
N LEU A 545 -11.06 -16.21 -0.09
CA LEU A 545 -11.70 -17.36 -0.69
C LEU A 545 -11.53 -17.31 -2.22
N PHE A 546 -11.09 -18.43 -2.79
CA PHE A 546 -10.88 -18.59 -4.23
C PHE A 546 -11.64 -19.79 -4.76
N GLU A 547 -12.06 -19.72 -5.99
CA GLU A 547 -12.49 -20.85 -6.83
C GLU A 547 -11.35 -21.26 -7.77
N VAL A 548 -11.15 -22.54 -7.94
CA VAL A 548 -10.14 -23.08 -8.87
C VAL A 548 -10.80 -23.32 -10.22
N ASP A 549 -10.24 -22.77 -11.29
CA ASP A 549 -10.69 -23.09 -12.65
C ASP A 549 -10.05 -24.41 -13.12
N GLU A 550 -10.83 -25.48 -13.08
CA GLU A 550 -10.38 -26.81 -13.53
C GLU A 550 -10.06 -26.88 -15.03
N SER A 551 -10.54 -25.93 -15.83
CA SER A 551 -10.26 -25.88 -17.27
C SER A 551 -8.87 -25.34 -17.57
N GLN A 552 -8.26 -24.61 -16.62
CA GLN A 552 -6.90 -24.07 -16.69
C GLN A 552 -6.16 -24.37 -15.38
N PRO A 553 -5.46 -25.51 -15.29
CA PRO A 553 -4.76 -25.88 -14.06
C PRO A 553 -3.75 -24.81 -13.63
N GLY A 554 -3.99 -24.23 -12.45
CA GLY A 554 -3.20 -23.15 -11.87
C GLY A 554 -3.88 -21.77 -11.90
N ASP A 555 -5.03 -21.65 -12.55
CA ASP A 555 -5.82 -20.43 -12.53
C ASP A 555 -6.80 -20.46 -11.34
N VAL A 556 -6.72 -19.42 -10.50
CA VAL A 556 -7.60 -19.25 -9.35
C VAL A 556 -8.30 -17.90 -9.46
N ARG A 557 -9.62 -17.91 -9.28
CA ARG A 557 -10.42 -16.70 -9.24
C ARG A 557 -10.73 -16.33 -7.79
N THR A 558 -10.42 -15.11 -7.39
CA THR A 558 -10.86 -14.59 -6.09
C THR A 558 -12.40 -14.55 -6.09
N LEU A 559 -13.01 -15.17 -5.09
CA LEU A 559 -14.45 -15.14 -4.89
C LEU A 559 -14.85 -14.10 -3.86
N ALA A 560 -14.17 -14.06 -2.73
CA ALA A 560 -14.56 -13.20 -1.63
C ALA A 560 -13.38 -12.92 -0.68
N LEU A 561 -13.51 -11.84 0.05
CA LEU A 561 -12.52 -11.31 0.99
C LEU A 561 -13.18 -11.05 2.34
N GLY A 562 -12.45 -11.22 3.43
CA GLY A 562 -12.97 -11.00 4.77
C GLY A 562 -13.26 -9.52 5.04
N ALA A 563 -14.53 -9.21 5.32
CA ALA A 563 -14.96 -7.89 5.77
C ALA A 563 -14.80 -7.75 7.29
N GLU A 564 -15.34 -8.71 8.02
CA GLU A 564 -15.27 -8.77 9.48
C GLU A 564 -15.28 -10.23 9.95
N GLY A 565 -14.74 -10.51 11.13
CA GLY A 565 -14.76 -11.85 11.68
C GLY A 565 -13.61 -12.13 12.64
N SER A 566 -13.47 -13.38 13.00
CA SER A 566 -12.41 -13.83 13.89
C SER A 566 -11.92 -15.24 13.58
N ILE A 567 -10.66 -15.48 13.91
CA ILE A 567 -10.03 -16.80 13.93
C ILE A 567 -9.77 -17.16 15.40
N ALA A 568 -10.37 -18.24 15.89
CA ALA A 568 -10.10 -18.74 17.23
C ALA A 568 -9.13 -19.93 17.14
N ILE A 569 -7.89 -19.72 17.54
CA ILE A 569 -6.83 -20.74 17.55
C ILE A 569 -6.88 -21.44 18.90
N THR A 570 -7.01 -22.77 18.89
CA THR A 570 -6.97 -23.58 20.11
C THR A 570 -5.62 -24.23 20.33
N ARG A 571 -4.88 -24.50 19.26
CA ARG A 571 -3.55 -25.12 19.32
C ARG A 571 -2.66 -24.67 18.18
N VAL A 572 -1.39 -24.47 18.48
CA VAL A 572 -0.31 -24.24 17.51
C VAL A 572 0.83 -25.21 17.86
N GLY A 573 1.38 -25.86 16.85
CA GLY A 573 2.55 -26.72 17.00
C GLY A 573 3.84 -25.90 17.16
N THR A 574 4.86 -26.51 17.75
CA THR A 574 6.16 -25.88 17.95
C THR A 574 7.28 -26.87 17.60
N GLY A 575 8.40 -26.39 17.08
CA GLY A 575 9.55 -27.23 16.72
C GLY A 575 9.22 -28.23 15.62
N ALA A 576 9.38 -29.53 15.87
CA ALA A 576 9.14 -30.59 14.88
C ALA A 576 7.66 -30.73 14.44
N SER A 577 6.73 -30.11 15.17
CA SER A 577 5.30 -30.02 14.82
C SER A 577 4.92 -28.60 14.36
N GLU A 578 5.86 -27.79 13.97
CA GLU A 578 5.62 -26.49 13.33
C GLU A 578 4.75 -26.70 12.09
N GLY A 579 3.61 -26.03 12.03
CA GLY A 579 2.59 -26.26 11.02
C GLY A 579 1.36 -27.03 11.53
N ASP A 580 1.43 -27.72 12.67
CA ASP A 580 0.23 -28.24 13.31
C ASP A 580 -0.62 -27.09 13.86
N VAL A 581 -1.90 -27.08 13.51
CA VAL A 581 -2.83 -26.05 13.98
C VAL A 581 -4.22 -26.63 14.21
N GLU A 582 -4.91 -26.13 15.22
CA GLU A 582 -6.33 -26.37 15.41
C GLU A 582 -7.02 -25.01 15.64
N LEU A 583 -7.97 -24.70 14.76
CA LEU A 583 -8.68 -23.41 14.79
C LEU A 583 -10.15 -23.52 14.33
N THR A 584 -10.92 -22.53 14.71
CA THR A 584 -12.24 -22.28 14.16
C THR A 584 -12.29 -20.87 13.58
N LEU A 585 -13.14 -20.70 12.56
CA LEU A 585 -13.33 -19.47 11.81
C LEU A 585 -14.80 -19.09 11.83
N ASP A 586 -15.07 -17.82 12.09
CA ASP A 586 -16.40 -17.22 11.97
C ASP A 586 -16.25 -15.81 11.41
N ALA A 587 -16.71 -15.62 10.18
CA ALA A 587 -16.48 -14.39 9.44
C ALA A 587 -17.61 -14.07 8.46
N THR A 588 -17.73 -12.80 8.11
CA THR A 588 -18.46 -12.30 6.96
C THR A 588 -17.47 -11.97 5.86
N LEU A 589 -17.67 -12.52 4.66
CA LEU A 589 -16.91 -12.20 3.48
C LEU A 589 -17.72 -11.31 2.55
N GLU A 590 -17.06 -10.38 1.88
CA GLU A 590 -17.61 -9.62 0.76
C GLU A 590 -17.18 -10.26 -0.56
N TYR A 591 -18.14 -10.52 -1.44
CA TYR A 591 -17.81 -10.95 -2.80
C TYR A 591 -17.20 -9.83 -3.58
N ASP A 592 -16.16 -10.17 -4.27
CA ASP A 592 -15.52 -9.24 -5.18
C ASP A 592 -16.29 -9.15 -6.49
N SER A 593 -16.85 -7.98 -6.76
CA SER A 593 -17.49 -7.66 -8.04
C SER A 593 -16.50 -7.12 -9.10
N GLY A 594 -15.25 -6.89 -8.75
CA GLY A 594 -14.31 -6.12 -9.56
C GLY A 594 -12.85 -6.59 -9.61
N ILE A 595 -12.43 -7.52 -8.76
CA ILE A 595 -11.09 -8.13 -8.90
C ILE A 595 -11.21 -9.36 -9.82
N GLN A 596 -11.34 -9.13 -11.12
CA GLN A 596 -11.18 -10.14 -12.17
C GLN A 596 -9.73 -10.21 -12.60
#